data_724416169ec26539b1931ac16297d32f
#
_entry.id   724416169ec26539b1931ac16297d32f
#
_cell.length_a   1.000
_cell.length_b   1.000
_cell.length_c   1.000
_cell.angle_alpha   90.00
_cell.angle_beta   90.00
_cell.angle_gamma   90.00
#
_symmetry.space_group_name_H-M   'P 1'
#
loop_
_entity.id
_entity.type
_entity.pdbx_description
1 polymer ?
#
loop_
_entity_poly.entity_id
_entity_poly.type
_entity_poly.pdbx_seq_one_letter_code
_entity_poly.pdbx_strand_id
1 'polypeptide(L)'
;MGIDKPDVRLVVHMDMPGSLEEYYQEAGRGGRDEKKAFAVALCSSTDSAKLKKRLADEFPDKEFIYRVYEALGNYYQIAVGYGLDTVHDFSLTDFCSAYKFSLLQAHHALKILGLSGYIEYTEEVDNASRLMFTATRDELYRYLSENKRTDEVIQTILRSYTGLFADYVYIDESVIATRARVTPHEVYETLVGLSRYRIVNYIPHKKTPLIIYTQTREEQRYLSIPRSAYEERKERFGKRIECWNISTRSGYAVAACSYPISARKIPPLVAVATYAYRSMNHSL
;
A
#
# COMPACT_ATOMS: atom_id res chain seq x y z
N MET A 1 -12.30 16.12 4.79
CA MET A 1 -13.31 17.11 5.20
C MET A 1 -12.64 18.28 5.86
N GLY A 2 -12.88 19.51 5.38
CA GLY A 2 -12.24 20.72 5.91
C GLY A 2 -12.95 21.20 7.18
N ILE A 3 -12.18 21.51 8.23
CA ILE A 3 -12.69 22.23 9.38
C ILE A 3 -12.88 23.68 8.94
N ASP A 4 -14.12 24.17 8.97
CA ASP A 4 -14.49 25.54 8.63
C ASP A 4 -14.92 26.32 9.88
N LYS A 5 -14.00 26.43 10.84
CA LYS A 5 -14.21 27.14 12.09
C LYS A 5 -13.45 28.47 12.03
N PRO A 6 -14.12 29.63 12.24
CA PRO A 6 -13.48 30.92 12.07
C PRO A 6 -12.47 31.26 13.18
N ASP A 7 -12.65 30.72 14.37
CA ASP A 7 -11.90 31.08 15.59
C ASP A 7 -10.76 30.09 15.94
N VAL A 8 -10.18 29.42 14.95
CA VAL A 8 -8.99 28.58 15.15
C VAL A 8 -7.80 29.43 15.52
N ARG A 9 -7.21 29.21 16.68
CA ARG A 9 -6.08 29.97 17.22
C ARG A 9 -4.74 29.29 17.08
N LEU A 10 -4.76 27.99 16.91
CA LEU A 10 -3.53 27.20 16.81
C LEU A 10 -3.73 26.08 15.78
N VAL A 11 -2.81 25.99 14.83
CA VAL A 11 -2.65 24.85 13.91
C VAL A 11 -1.32 24.20 14.23
N VAL A 12 -1.32 22.90 14.52
CA VAL A 12 -0.10 22.14 14.82
C VAL A 12 0.10 21.10 13.75
N HIS A 13 1.20 21.21 13.02
CA HIS A 13 1.65 20.19 12.08
C HIS A 13 2.51 19.18 12.85
N MET A 14 2.00 17.97 13.03
CA MET A 14 2.73 16.88 13.70
C MET A 14 3.84 16.33 12.81
N ASP A 15 3.64 16.37 11.50
CA ASP A 15 4.60 16.08 10.45
C ASP A 15 4.66 17.25 9.47
N MET A 16 5.80 17.39 8.79
CA MET A 16 5.93 18.41 7.77
C MET A 16 5.02 18.12 6.57
N PRO A 17 4.19 19.08 6.14
CA PRO A 17 3.35 18.96 4.96
C PRO A 17 4.13 18.58 3.70
N GLY A 18 3.44 17.99 2.73
CA GLY A 18 4.04 17.48 1.51
C GLY A 18 4.58 18.55 0.57
N SER A 19 4.06 19.80 0.71
CA SER A 19 4.51 20.95 -0.07
C SER A 19 4.23 22.26 0.68
N LEU A 20 4.77 23.36 0.18
CA LEU A 20 4.46 24.69 0.71
C LEU A 20 2.97 25.05 0.54
N GLU A 21 2.37 24.61 -0.56
CA GLU A 21 0.95 24.81 -0.82
C GLU A 21 0.08 24.10 0.22
N GLU A 22 0.39 22.84 0.56
CA GLU A 22 -0.29 22.10 1.62
C GLU A 22 -0.09 22.79 2.99
N TYR A 23 1.13 23.24 3.29
CA TYR A 23 1.41 24.01 4.50
C TYR A 23 0.50 25.23 4.59
N TYR A 24 0.40 26.03 3.52
CA TYR A 24 -0.46 27.22 3.52
C TYR A 24 -1.95 26.87 3.61
N GLN A 25 -2.40 25.78 3.01
CA GLN A 25 -3.79 25.32 3.12
C GLN A 25 -4.13 24.90 4.55
N GLU A 26 -3.21 24.25 5.23
CA GLU A 26 -3.41 23.80 6.61
C GLU A 26 -3.28 24.98 7.59
N ALA A 27 -2.21 25.76 7.49
CA ALA A 27 -1.97 26.94 8.32
C ALA A 27 -3.05 28.02 8.13
N GLY A 28 -3.56 28.19 6.91
CA GLY A 28 -4.62 29.14 6.56
C GLY A 28 -6.00 28.83 7.16
N ARG A 29 -6.13 27.72 7.89
CA ARG A 29 -7.32 27.45 8.71
C ARG A 29 -7.34 28.26 10.01
N GLY A 30 -6.17 28.76 10.44
CA GLY A 30 -6.05 29.62 11.61
C GLY A 30 -6.40 31.07 11.30
N GLY A 31 -7.09 31.77 12.24
CA GLY A 31 -7.34 33.19 12.17
C GLY A 31 -8.26 33.68 11.05
N ARG A 32 -9.21 32.88 10.59
CA ARG A 32 -10.17 33.31 9.56
C ARG A 32 -11.07 34.45 9.97
N ASP A 33 -11.17 34.71 11.26
CA ASP A 33 -11.86 35.84 11.85
C ASP A 33 -10.95 37.10 11.98
N GLU A 34 -9.84 37.10 11.21
CA GLU A 34 -8.83 38.19 11.19
C GLU A 34 -8.11 38.43 12.53
N LYS A 35 -8.31 37.56 13.53
CA LYS A 35 -7.59 37.60 14.79
C LYS A 35 -6.33 36.76 14.73
N LYS A 36 -5.37 37.10 15.60
CA LYS A 36 -4.08 36.44 15.69
C LYS A 36 -4.23 34.92 15.92
N ALA A 37 -3.59 34.13 15.06
CA ALA A 37 -3.48 32.67 15.18
C ALA A 37 -2.03 32.25 14.96
N PHE A 38 -1.70 31.03 15.38
CA PHE A 38 -0.35 30.47 15.27
C PHE A 38 -0.40 29.18 14.45
N ALA A 39 0.60 28.98 13.61
CA ALA A 39 0.89 27.70 13.00
C ALA A 39 2.25 27.21 13.52
N VAL A 40 2.28 25.99 14.04
CA VAL A 40 3.46 25.39 14.66
C VAL A 40 3.75 24.06 13.96
N ALA A 41 4.97 23.86 13.49
CA ALA A 41 5.41 22.57 12.97
C ALA A 41 6.38 21.92 13.97
N LEU A 42 6.13 20.66 14.32
CA LEU A 42 7.00 19.88 15.18
C LEU A 42 8.07 19.22 14.30
N CYS A 43 9.31 19.65 14.46
CA CYS A 43 10.43 19.17 13.66
C CYS A 43 11.57 18.69 14.55
N SER A 44 12.19 17.57 14.16
CA SER A 44 13.40 17.04 14.79
C SER A 44 14.63 17.30 13.90
N SER A 45 15.80 17.49 14.48
CA SER A 45 17.05 17.63 13.74
C SER A 45 17.38 16.43 12.83
N THR A 46 16.79 15.26 13.12
CA THR A 46 16.97 14.03 12.34
C THR A 46 16.03 13.91 11.15
N ASP A 47 14.98 14.74 11.08
CA ASP A 47 13.93 14.55 10.06
C ASP A 47 14.42 14.86 8.65
N SER A 48 15.35 15.79 8.48
CA SER A 48 15.99 16.04 7.17
C SER A 48 16.72 14.80 6.65
N ALA A 49 17.46 14.12 7.51
CA ALA A 49 18.18 12.90 7.14
C ALA A 49 17.21 11.76 6.82
N LYS A 50 16.13 11.63 7.60
CA LYS A 50 15.07 10.63 7.35
C LYS A 50 14.36 10.90 6.03
N LEU A 51 14.00 12.17 5.74
CA LEU A 51 13.34 12.54 4.48
C LEU A 51 14.24 12.29 3.26
N LYS A 52 15.53 12.62 3.35
CA LYS A 52 16.49 12.34 2.29
C LYS A 52 16.67 10.85 2.04
N LYS A 53 16.77 10.06 3.12
CA LYS A 53 16.83 8.60 3.02
C LYS A 53 15.56 8.05 2.37
N ARG A 54 14.41 8.50 2.80
CA ARG A 54 13.12 8.11 2.23
C ARG A 54 13.01 8.47 0.76
N LEU A 55 13.49 9.64 0.33
CA LEU A 55 13.55 10.03 -1.08
C LEU A 55 14.41 9.04 -1.90
N ALA A 56 15.58 8.64 -1.38
CA ALA A 56 16.46 7.69 -2.05
C ALA A 56 15.86 6.28 -2.12
N ASP A 57 15.10 5.88 -1.09
CA ASP A 57 14.43 4.58 -1.05
C ASP A 57 13.19 4.54 -1.95
N GLU A 58 12.36 5.62 -1.96
CA GLU A 58 11.14 5.70 -2.78
C GLU A 58 11.42 5.92 -4.28
N PHE A 59 12.55 6.55 -4.60
CA PHE A 59 12.96 6.86 -5.98
C PHE A 59 14.37 6.35 -6.25
N PRO A 60 14.57 5.02 -6.29
CA PRO A 60 15.85 4.44 -6.65
C PRO A 60 16.24 4.85 -8.08
N ASP A 61 17.51 4.75 -8.42
CA ASP A 61 17.99 5.12 -9.76
C ASP A 61 17.33 4.29 -10.86
N LYS A 62 17.11 4.88 -12.02
CA LYS A 62 16.44 4.20 -13.15
C LYS A 62 17.16 2.91 -13.54
N GLU A 63 18.48 2.87 -13.47
CA GLU A 63 19.24 1.65 -13.71
C GLU A 63 18.91 0.53 -12.74
N PHE A 64 18.63 0.87 -11.46
CA PHE A 64 18.17 -0.11 -10.49
C PHE A 64 16.78 -0.63 -10.85
N ILE A 65 15.86 0.25 -11.28
CA ILE A 65 14.50 -0.14 -11.70
C ILE A 65 14.58 -1.08 -12.91
N TYR A 66 15.45 -0.78 -13.87
CA TYR A 66 15.66 -1.64 -15.04
C TYR A 66 16.23 -3.00 -14.66
N ARG A 67 17.18 -3.04 -13.71
CA ARG A 67 17.70 -4.32 -13.18
C ARG A 67 16.62 -5.14 -12.47
N VAL A 68 15.73 -4.48 -11.72
CA VAL A 68 14.59 -5.16 -11.06
C VAL A 68 13.65 -5.77 -12.10
N TYR A 69 13.34 -5.06 -13.17
CA TYR A 69 12.53 -5.58 -14.28
C TYR A 69 13.18 -6.79 -14.98
N GLU A 70 14.46 -6.69 -15.29
CA GLU A 70 15.24 -7.78 -15.89
C GLU A 70 15.27 -9.01 -14.97
N ALA A 71 15.55 -8.79 -13.68
CA ALA A 71 15.54 -9.83 -12.67
C ALA A 71 14.17 -10.49 -12.53
N LEU A 72 13.09 -9.72 -12.62
CA LEU A 72 11.73 -10.23 -12.53
C LEU A 72 11.40 -11.18 -13.70
N GLY A 73 11.76 -10.79 -14.92
CA GLY A 73 11.61 -11.65 -16.09
C GLY A 73 12.43 -12.93 -16.01
N ASN A 74 13.63 -12.85 -15.44
CA ASN A 74 14.48 -14.03 -15.22
C ASN A 74 13.96 -14.91 -14.08
N TYR A 75 13.41 -14.32 -13.02
CA TYR A 75 12.81 -15.05 -11.89
C TYR A 75 11.65 -15.95 -12.33
N TYR A 76 10.81 -15.47 -13.24
CA TYR A 76 9.70 -16.23 -13.81
C TYR A 76 10.05 -16.94 -15.14
N GLN A 77 11.30 -16.84 -15.59
CA GLN A 77 11.77 -17.46 -16.85
C GLN A 77 10.95 -17.03 -18.07
N ILE A 78 10.50 -15.79 -18.10
CA ILE A 78 9.75 -15.21 -19.20
C ILE A 78 10.73 -14.75 -20.28
N ALA A 79 10.59 -15.27 -21.49
CA ALA A 79 11.40 -14.82 -22.62
C ALA A 79 10.99 -13.42 -23.11
N VAL A 80 11.91 -12.67 -23.72
CA VAL A 80 11.59 -11.38 -24.36
C VAL A 80 10.54 -11.59 -25.46
N GLY A 81 9.55 -10.71 -25.52
CA GLY A 81 8.40 -10.79 -26.43
C GLY A 81 7.25 -11.68 -25.93
N TYR A 82 7.37 -12.25 -24.74
CA TYR A 82 6.35 -13.12 -24.13
C TYR A 82 5.89 -12.54 -22.76
N GLY A 83 4.94 -13.20 -22.14
CA GLY A 83 4.51 -12.93 -20.76
C GLY A 83 3.26 -12.06 -20.63
N LEU A 84 2.69 -11.52 -21.73
CA LEU A 84 1.45 -10.76 -21.67
C LEU A 84 0.35 -11.53 -20.93
N ASP A 85 -0.34 -10.86 -20.00
CA ASP A 85 -1.44 -11.37 -19.18
C ASP A 85 -1.09 -12.58 -18.29
N THR A 86 0.21 -12.91 -18.13
CA THR A 86 0.63 -13.96 -17.21
C THR A 86 0.57 -13.46 -15.77
N VAL A 87 0.04 -14.33 -14.89
CA VAL A 87 -0.15 -14.06 -13.46
C VAL A 87 0.78 -14.94 -12.65
N HIS A 88 1.55 -14.35 -11.76
CA HIS A 88 2.55 -15.05 -10.96
C HIS A 88 2.39 -14.73 -9.48
N ASP A 89 2.40 -15.75 -8.63
CA ASP A 89 2.56 -15.55 -7.18
C ASP A 89 3.93 -14.91 -6.90
N PHE A 90 3.98 -13.90 -6.04
CA PHE A 90 5.19 -13.15 -5.78
C PHE A 90 5.53 -13.08 -4.30
N SER A 91 6.77 -13.38 -3.96
CA SER A 91 7.34 -13.13 -2.63
C SER A 91 8.46 -12.11 -2.77
N LEU A 92 8.23 -10.89 -2.27
CA LEU A 92 9.22 -9.82 -2.32
C LEU A 92 10.50 -10.21 -1.55
N THR A 93 10.36 -10.92 -0.43
CA THR A 93 11.49 -11.37 0.38
C THR A 93 12.36 -12.39 -0.35
N ASP A 94 11.74 -13.37 -1.00
CA ASP A 94 12.48 -14.42 -1.73
C ASP A 94 13.15 -13.85 -2.98
N PHE A 95 12.42 -12.99 -3.70
CA PHE A 95 12.95 -12.27 -4.86
C PHE A 95 14.16 -11.41 -4.49
N CYS A 96 14.05 -10.60 -3.44
CA CYS A 96 15.14 -9.75 -2.98
C CYS A 96 16.34 -10.55 -2.46
N SER A 97 16.09 -11.69 -1.82
CA SER A 97 17.16 -12.60 -1.37
C SER A 97 17.90 -13.23 -2.54
N ALA A 98 17.18 -13.67 -3.58
CA ALA A 98 17.75 -14.29 -4.77
C ALA A 98 18.66 -13.32 -5.55
N TYR A 99 18.25 -12.06 -5.69
CA TYR A 99 18.98 -11.04 -6.49
C TYR A 99 19.77 -10.04 -5.65
N LYS A 100 19.82 -10.19 -4.32
CA LYS A 100 20.52 -9.30 -3.38
C LYS A 100 20.07 -7.85 -3.49
N PHE A 101 18.78 -7.62 -3.63
CA PHE A 101 18.19 -6.29 -3.66
C PHE A 101 17.76 -5.83 -2.25
N SER A 102 17.75 -4.52 -2.05
CA SER A 102 17.11 -3.91 -0.88
C SER A 102 15.59 -4.06 -1.01
N LEU A 103 14.93 -4.62 0.02
CA LEU A 103 13.48 -4.83 0.06
C LEU A 103 12.70 -3.55 -0.26
N LEU A 104 13.08 -2.45 0.38
CA LEU A 104 12.36 -1.19 0.25
C LEU A 104 12.53 -0.59 -1.16
N GLN A 105 13.75 -0.58 -1.69
CA GLN A 105 14.01 -0.07 -3.03
C GLN A 105 13.38 -0.95 -4.12
N ALA A 106 13.43 -2.29 -3.97
CA ALA A 106 12.79 -3.21 -4.90
C ALA A 106 11.25 -3.03 -4.91
N HIS A 107 10.63 -2.88 -3.73
CA HIS A 107 9.22 -2.59 -3.61
C HIS A 107 8.83 -1.31 -4.37
N HIS A 108 9.58 -0.22 -4.18
CA HIS A 108 9.31 1.03 -4.89
C HIS A 108 9.61 0.93 -6.40
N ALA A 109 10.62 0.17 -6.79
CA ALA A 109 10.90 -0.10 -8.20
C ALA A 109 9.74 -0.84 -8.87
N LEU A 110 9.17 -1.87 -8.23
CA LEU A 110 7.98 -2.57 -8.72
C LEU A 110 6.76 -1.65 -8.84
N LYS A 111 6.54 -0.76 -7.87
CA LYS A 111 5.48 0.27 -7.96
C LYS A 111 5.69 1.21 -9.15
N ILE A 112 6.92 1.64 -9.40
CA ILE A 112 7.23 2.52 -10.55
C ILE A 112 7.02 1.77 -11.87
N LEU A 113 7.41 0.50 -11.96
CA LEU A 113 7.15 -0.36 -13.12
C LEU A 113 5.64 -0.54 -13.35
N GLY A 114 4.85 -0.68 -12.26
CA GLY A 114 3.40 -0.72 -12.33
C GLY A 114 2.81 0.58 -12.87
N LEU A 115 3.25 1.73 -12.36
CA LEU A 115 2.82 3.05 -12.84
C LEU A 115 3.27 3.32 -14.29
N SER A 116 4.30 2.62 -14.74
CA SER A 116 4.80 2.70 -16.12
C SER A 116 4.08 1.75 -17.07
N GLY A 117 3.16 0.91 -16.58
CA GLY A 117 2.34 0.01 -17.38
C GLY A 117 3.05 -1.26 -17.83
N TYR A 118 4.18 -1.66 -17.21
CA TYR A 118 4.86 -2.92 -17.54
C TYR A 118 4.29 -4.12 -16.80
N ILE A 119 3.90 -3.90 -15.56
CA ILE A 119 3.34 -4.93 -14.67
C ILE A 119 2.20 -4.35 -13.86
N GLU A 120 1.35 -5.21 -13.32
CA GLU A 120 0.49 -4.89 -12.19
C GLU A 120 1.09 -5.58 -10.96
N TYR A 121 1.47 -4.79 -9.95
CA TYR A 121 2.01 -5.28 -8.69
C TYR A 121 0.97 -5.08 -7.58
N THR A 122 0.41 -6.17 -7.10
CA THR A 122 -0.59 -6.19 -6.05
C THR A 122 0.09 -6.61 -4.74
N GLU A 123 0.12 -5.73 -3.74
CA GLU A 123 0.87 -5.94 -2.49
C GLU A 123 0.25 -7.01 -1.59
N GLU A 124 -1.07 -7.01 -1.50
CA GLU A 124 -1.87 -8.06 -0.87
C GLU A 124 -3.23 -8.05 -1.54
N VAL A 125 -3.57 -9.15 -2.19
CA VAL A 125 -4.96 -9.36 -2.56
C VAL A 125 -5.58 -10.13 -1.40
N ASP A 126 -6.29 -9.41 -0.54
CA ASP A 126 -7.19 -10.01 0.44
C ASP A 126 -8.41 -10.58 -0.31
N ASN A 127 -8.13 -11.52 -1.19
CA ASN A 127 -9.18 -12.25 -1.90
C ASN A 127 -9.72 -13.31 -0.94
N ALA A 128 -10.85 -13.00 -0.33
CA ALA A 128 -11.60 -13.97 0.45
C ALA A 128 -11.73 -15.27 -0.34
N SER A 129 -11.65 -16.39 0.34
CA SER A 129 -11.84 -17.71 -0.26
C SER A 129 -13.14 -17.78 -1.04
N ARG A 130 -13.14 -18.50 -2.14
CA ARG A 130 -14.30 -18.72 -2.98
C ARG A 130 -14.58 -20.21 -3.12
N LEU A 131 -15.85 -20.56 -3.07
CA LEU A 131 -16.31 -21.92 -3.17
C LEU A 131 -17.49 -22.01 -4.12
N MET A 132 -17.49 -23.06 -4.95
CA MET A 132 -18.63 -23.45 -5.78
C MET A 132 -18.74 -24.97 -5.76
N PHE A 133 -19.93 -25.51 -5.61
CA PHE A 133 -20.19 -26.94 -5.77
C PHE A 133 -20.27 -27.30 -7.26
N THR A 134 -19.44 -28.25 -7.67
CA THR A 134 -19.44 -28.80 -9.03
C THR A 134 -20.24 -30.11 -9.12
N ALA A 135 -20.36 -30.81 -8.00
CA ALA A 135 -21.20 -31.99 -7.87
C ALA A 135 -22.67 -31.60 -7.71
N THR A 136 -23.56 -32.48 -8.22
CA THR A 136 -24.99 -32.38 -7.97
C THR A 136 -25.32 -32.64 -6.50
N ARG A 137 -26.50 -32.23 -6.03
CA ARG A 137 -26.91 -32.49 -4.65
C ARG A 137 -26.95 -33.96 -4.29
N ASP A 138 -27.37 -34.85 -5.24
CA ASP A 138 -27.46 -36.30 -5.02
C ASP A 138 -26.08 -36.94 -4.93
N GLU A 139 -25.11 -36.45 -5.68
CA GLU A 139 -23.71 -36.92 -5.60
C GLU A 139 -23.06 -36.46 -4.29
N LEU A 140 -23.34 -35.23 -3.85
CA LEU A 140 -22.88 -34.71 -2.60
C LEU A 140 -23.42 -35.51 -1.42
N TYR A 141 -24.72 -35.83 -1.40
CA TYR A 141 -25.32 -36.63 -0.32
C TYR A 141 -24.77 -38.06 -0.26
N ARG A 142 -24.47 -38.66 -1.40
CA ARG A 142 -23.80 -39.97 -1.44
C ARG A 142 -22.41 -39.96 -0.84
N TYR A 143 -21.65 -38.93 -1.13
CA TYR A 143 -20.28 -38.76 -0.60
C TYR A 143 -20.31 -38.50 0.94
N LEU A 144 -21.24 -37.69 1.44
CA LEU A 144 -21.35 -37.34 2.85
C LEU A 144 -21.71 -38.51 3.75
N SER A 145 -22.41 -39.52 3.23
CA SER A 145 -22.78 -40.71 4.03
C SER A 145 -21.56 -41.51 4.49
N GLU A 146 -20.40 -41.33 3.89
CA GLU A 146 -19.17 -42.08 4.14
C GLU A 146 -18.19 -41.38 5.12
N ASN A 147 -18.32 -40.06 5.36
CA ASN A 147 -17.35 -39.28 6.12
C ASN A 147 -18.00 -38.25 7.07
N LYS A 148 -18.25 -38.60 8.33
CA LYS A 148 -18.94 -37.76 9.32
C LYS A 148 -18.29 -36.40 9.60
N ARG A 149 -16.96 -36.29 9.62
CA ARG A 149 -16.26 -35.00 9.85
C ARG A 149 -16.41 -34.05 8.69
N THR A 150 -16.32 -34.57 7.47
CA THR A 150 -16.54 -33.80 6.23
C THR A 150 -17.98 -33.31 6.14
N ASP A 151 -18.95 -34.13 6.67
CA ASP A 151 -20.35 -33.77 6.68
C ASP A 151 -20.64 -32.54 7.52
N GLU A 152 -20.07 -32.39 8.72
CA GLU A 152 -20.27 -31.22 9.58
C GLU A 152 -19.78 -29.93 8.92
N VAL A 153 -18.63 -29.94 8.25
CA VAL A 153 -18.09 -28.78 7.54
C VAL A 153 -19.00 -28.41 6.37
N ILE A 154 -19.41 -29.38 5.54
CA ILE A 154 -20.27 -29.12 4.38
C ILE A 154 -21.65 -28.65 4.80
N GLN A 155 -22.27 -29.26 5.81
CA GLN A 155 -23.57 -28.83 6.34
C GLN A 155 -23.49 -27.40 6.88
N THR A 156 -22.39 -27.04 7.54
CA THR A 156 -22.16 -25.69 8.02
C THR A 156 -22.04 -24.69 6.86
N ILE A 157 -21.34 -25.06 5.81
CA ILE A 157 -21.19 -24.22 4.61
C ILE A 157 -22.55 -24.02 3.92
N LEU A 158 -23.31 -25.08 3.70
CA LEU A 158 -24.63 -25.03 3.05
C LEU A 158 -25.66 -24.21 3.85
N ARG A 159 -25.54 -24.16 5.18
CA ARG A 159 -26.39 -23.34 6.05
C ARG A 159 -25.95 -21.90 6.13
N SER A 160 -24.67 -21.61 5.90
CA SER A 160 -24.07 -20.29 6.07
C SER A 160 -24.06 -19.47 4.79
N TYR A 161 -24.02 -20.11 3.65
CA TYR A 161 -23.85 -19.44 2.35
C TYR A 161 -24.89 -19.94 1.35
N THR A 162 -25.42 -19.02 0.55
CA THR A 162 -26.42 -19.29 -0.50
C THR A 162 -25.78 -19.14 -1.88
N GLY A 163 -26.34 -19.82 -2.90
CA GLY A 163 -25.87 -19.69 -4.28
C GLY A 163 -24.70 -20.60 -4.68
N LEU A 164 -24.17 -21.40 -3.77
CA LEU A 164 -22.98 -22.24 -3.95
C LEU A 164 -23.04 -23.26 -5.11
N PHE A 165 -24.24 -23.63 -5.57
CA PHE A 165 -24.41 -24.52 -6.73
C PHE A 165 -24.59 -23.79 -8.06
N ALA A 166 -24.69 -22.45 -8.02
CA ALA A 166 -24.90 -21.63 -9.21
C ALA A 166 -23.63 -20.90 -9.65
N ASP A 167 -22.85 -20.38 -8.69
CA ASP A 167 -21.65 -19.59 -8.93
C ASP A 167 -20.71 -19.64 -7.73
N TYR A 168 -19.54 -19.03 -7.89
CA TYR A 168 -18.58 -18.86 -6.79
C TYR A 168 -19.11 -17.92 -5.73
N VAL A 169 -19.10 -18.39 -4.50
CA VAL A 169 -19.49 -17.60 -3.33
C VAL A 169 -18.26 -17.36 -2.46
N TYR A 170 -18.11 -16.14 -1.97
CA TYR A 170 -17.07 -15.80 -0.99
C TYR A 170 -17.38 -16.47 0.34
N ILE A 171 -16.39 -17.16 0.89
CA ILE A 171 -16.49 -17.84 2.18
C ILE A 171 -15.37 -17.39 3.11
N ASP A 172 -15.58 -17.54 4.42
CA ASP A 172 -14.58 -17.29 5.46
C ASP A 172 -14.40 -18.60 6.27
N GLU A 173 -13.22 -19.19 6.15
CA GLU A 173 -12.88 -20.45 6.82
C GLU A 173 -12.92 -20.33 8.34
N SER A 174 -12.63 -19.15 8.90
CA SER A 174 -12.67 -18.91 10.35
C SER A 174 -14.09 -18.98 10.89
N VAL A 175 -15.05 -18.44 10.13
CA VAL A 175 -16.47 -18.49 10.45
C VAL A 175 -17.00 -19.93 10.36
N ILE A 176 -16.60 -20.65 9.31
CA ILE A 176 -16.97 -22.07 9.13
C ILE A 176 -16.38 -22.90 10.25
N ALA A 177 -15.10 -22.72 10.57
CA ALA A 177 -14.38 -23.44 11.63
C ALA A 177 -15.07 -23.26 13.00
N THR A 178 -15.41 -22.01 13.34
CA THR A 178 -16.09 -21.69 14.59
C THR A 178 -17.46 -22.37 14.69
N ARG A 179 -18.23 -22.38 13.60
CA ARG A 179 -19.59 -22.97 13.57
C ARG A 179 -19.57 -24.49 13.54
N ALA A 180 -18.62 -25.08 12.82
CA ALA A 180 -18.44 -26.53 12.73
C ALA A 180 -17.63 -27.11 13.90
N ARG A 181 -17.11 -26.28 14.81
CA ARG A 181 -16.26 -26.65 15.96
C ARG A 181 -15.01 -27.45 15.55
N VAL A 182 -14.38 -27.02 14.47
CA VAL A 182 -13.13 -27.54 13.94
C VAL A 182 -12.10 -26.41 13.82
N THR A 183 -10.87 -26.72 13.48
CA THR A 183 -9.86 -25.69 13.23
C THR A 183 -9.96 -25.14 11.80
N PRO A 184 -9.52 -23.90 11.52
CA PRO A 184 -9.47 -23.35 10.16
C PRO A 184 -8.62 -24.20 9.21
N HIS A 185 -7.57 -24.85 9.73
CA HIS A 185 -6.74 -25.77 8.96
C HIS A 185 -7.51 -27.03 8.53
N GLU A 186 -8.32 -27.60 9.41
CA GLU A 186 -9.19 -28.75 9.07
C GLU A 186 -10.23 -28.38 8.01
N VAL A 187 -10.79 -27.15 8.07
CA VAL A 187 -11.68 -26.65 7.01
C VAL A 187 -10.94 -26.57 5.69
N TYR A 188 -9.76 -25.99 5.68
CA TYR A 188 -8.92 -25.87 4.49
C TYR A 188 -8.60 -27.26 3.88
N GLU A 189 -8.11 -28.20 4.69
CA GLU A 189 -7.79 -29.56 4.21
C GLU A 189 -9.02 -30.29 3.68
N THR A 190 -10.17 -30.13 4.34
CA THR A 190 -11.43 -30.69 3.88
C THR A 190 -11.83 -30.17 2.51
N LEU A 191 -11.77 -28.82 2.32
CA LEU A 191 -12.11 -28.18 1.06
C LEU A 191 -11.13 -28.54 -0.07
N VAL A 192 -9.83 -28.62 0.23
CA VAL A 192 -8.81 -29.08 -0.73
C VAL A 192 -9.05 -30.55 -1.11
N GLY A 193 -9.37 -31.41 -0.14
CA GLY A 193 -9.74 -32.80 -0.38
C GLY A 193 -10.95 -32.93 -1.31
N LEU A 194 -12.03 -32.21 -1.02
CA LEU A 194 -13.25 -32.18 -1.83
C LEU A 194 -12.99 -31.63 -3.25
N SER A 195 -12.09 -30.66 -3.38
CA SER A 195 -11.70 -30.11 -4.67
C SER A 195 -10.96 -31.14 -5.54
N ARG A 196 -10.10 -31.97 -4.93
CA ARG A 196 -9.42 -33.09 -5.63
C ARG A 196 -10.42 -34.14 -6.15
N TYR A 197 -11.50 -34.38 -5.41
CA TYR A 197 -12.58 -35.28 -5.84
C TYR A 197 -13.60 -34.62 -6.77
N ARG A 198 -13.36 -33.35 -7.17
CA ARG A 198 -14.26 -32.58 -8.04
C ARG A 198 -15.68 -32.42 -7.51
N ILE A 199 -15.84 -32.43 -6.19
CA ILE A 199 -17.12 -32.18 -5.52
C ILE A 199 -17.35 -30.68 -5.39
N VAL A 200 -16.27 -29.94 -5.14
CA VAL A 200 -16.27 -28.48 -5.07
C VAL A 200 -15.14 -27.91 -5.93
N ASN A 201 -15.30 -26.70 -6.36
CA ASN A 201 -14.20 -25.89 -6.85
C ASN A 201 -13.88 -24.84 -5.77
N TYR A 202 -12.75 -25.03 -5.09
CA TYR A 202 -12.33 -24.22 -3.98
C TYR A 202 -11.10 -23.40 -4.35
N ILE A 203 -11.21 -22.10 -4.23
CA ILE A 203 -10.11 -21.16 -4.38
C ILE A 203 -9.79 -20.60 -3.00
N PRO A 204 -8.72 -21.07 -2.36
CA PRO A 204 -8.37 -20.63 -1.01
C PRO A 204 -7.98 -19.16 -0.96
N HIS A 205 -8.16 -18.58 0.20
CA HIS A 205 -7.65 -17.26 0.52
C HIS A 205 -6.14 -17.22 0.32
N LYS A 206 -5.68 -16.48 -0.66
CA LYS A 206 -4.26 -16.23 -0.88
C LYS A 206 -3.93 -14.81 -0.43
N LYS A 207 -3.07 -14.68 0.57
CA LYS A 207 -2.42 -13.43 0.97
C LYS A 207 -1.10 -13.19 0.24
N THR A 208 -0.86 -13.90 -0.84
CA THR A 208 0.36 -13.72 -1.61
C THR A 208 0.20 -12.54 -2.56
N PRO A 209 1.13 -11.58 -2.55
CA PRO A 209 1.23 -10.57 -3.59
C PRO A 209 1.28 -11.22 -4.97
N LEU A 210 0.79 -10.53 -5.99
CA LEU A 210 0.79 -11.01 -7.36
C LEU A 210 1.56 -10.04 -8.25
N ILE A 211 2.22 -10.59 -9.25
CA ILE A 211 2.74 -9.86 -10.40
C ILE A 211 1.98 -10.32 -11.64
N ILE A 212 1.41 -9.38 -12.36
CA ILE A 212 0.77 -9.61 -13.67
C ILE A 212 1.54 -8.82 -14.70
N TYR A 213 1.97 -9.46 -15.78
CA TYR A 213 2.58 -8.74 -16.90
C TYR A 213 1.47 -8.14 -17.77
N THR A 214 1.38 -6.81 -17.80
CA THR A 214 0.36 -6.07 -18.57
C THR A 214 0.75 -5.85 -20.02
N GLN A 215 2.00 -6.18 -20.36
CA GLN A 215 2.53 -6.20 -21.72
C GLN A 215 3.61 -7.29 -21.86
N THR A 216 4.02 -7.58 -23.09
CA THR A 216 5.11 -8.52 -23.35
C THR A 216 6.41 -8.03 -22.73
N ARG A 217 7.23 -8.94 -22.20
CA ARG A 217 8.56 -8.59 -21.69
C ARG A 217 9.40 -7.95 -22.80
N GLU A 218 9.87 -6.74 -22.54
CA GLU A 218 10.80 -6.01 -23.43
C GLU A 218 12.24 -6.17 -23.00
N GLU A 219 13.18 -5.93 -23.93
CA GLU A 219 14.58 -5.80 -23.58
C GLU A 219 14.83 -4.51 -22.79
N GLN A 220 15.75 -4.55 -21.84
CA GLN A 220 16.08 -3.43 -20.96
C GLN A 220 16.33 -2.10 -21.71
N ARG A 221 16.94 -2.14 -22.91
CA ARG A 221 17.25 -0.96 -23.71
C ARG A 221 16.02 -0.21 -24.26
N TYR A 222 14.88 -0.88 -24.32
CA TYR A 222 13.62 -0.28 -24.79
C TYR A 222 12.71 0.17 -23.66
N LEU A 223 13.08 -0.13 -22.41
CA LEU A 223 12.31 0.30 -21.25
C LEU A 223 12.28 1.83 -21.15
N SER A 224 11.09 2.38 -21.07
CA SER A 224 10.87 3.81 -20.90
C SER A 224 10.01 4.07 -19.69
N ILE A 225 10.54 4.77 -18.70
CA ILE A 225 9.78 5.17 -17.50
C ILE A 225 9.21 6.56 -17.78
N PRO A 226 7.87 6.73 -17.82
CA PRO A 226 7.24 8.02 -18.03
C PRO A 226 7.63 9.03 -16.95
N ARG A 227 7.75 10.31 -17.31
CA ARG A 227 8.07 11.39 -16.36
C ARG A 227 7.06 11.48 -15.22
N SER A 228 5.79 11.23 -15.51
CA SER A 228 4.70 11.20 -14.52
C SER A 228 4.87 10.10 -13.48
N ALA A 229 5.46 8.96 -13.85
CA ALA A 229 5.70 7.83 -12.95
C ALA A 229 6.91 8.03 -12.03
N TYR A 230 7.92 8.77 -12.46
CA TYR A 230 9.19 8.91 -11.74
C TYR A 230 9.57 10.36 -11.45
N GLU A 231 9.96 11.17 -12.47
CA GLU A 231 10.55 12.51 -12.27
C GLU A 231 9.59 13.47 -11.53
N GLU A 232 8.36 13.59 -11.98
CA GLU A 232 7.39 14.51 -11.40
C GLU A 232 7.06 14.15 -9.96
N ARG A 233 6.99 12.85 -9.66
CA ARG A 233 6.77 12.35 -8.31
C ARG A 233 7.99 12.61 -7.42
N LYS A 234 9.20 12.38 -7.94
CA LYS A 234 10.46 12.67 -7.25
C LYS A 234 10.63 14.16 -6.96
N GLU A 235 10.33 15.02 -7.93
CA GLU A 235 10.33 16.48 -7.77
C GLU A 235 9.33 16.93 -6.71
N ARG A 236 8.11 16.37 -6.73
CA ARG A 236 7.08 16.66 -5.72
C ARG A 236 7.55 16.27 -4.32
N PHE A 237 8.18 15.12 -4.17
CA PHE A 237 8.77 14.71 -2.89
C PHE A 237 9.94 15.64 -2.50
N GLY A 238 10.76 16.06 -3.46
CA GLY A 238 11.86 17.01 -3.25
C GLY A 238 11.39 18.34 -2.66
N LYS A 239 10.28 18.89 -3.13
CA LYS A 239 9.66 20.10 -2.59
C LYS A 239 9.32 20.00 -1.11
N ARG A 240 8.96 18.80 -0.61
CA ARG A 240 8.77 18.56 0.83
C ARG A 240 10.06 18.77 1.62
N ILE A 241 11.19 18.31 1.09
CA ILE A 241 12.50 18.49 1.72
C ILE A 241 12.91 19.99 1.69
N GLU A 242 12.60 20.69 0.60
CA GLU A 242 12.85 22.14 0.52
C GLU A 242 12.00 22.91 1.53
N CYS A 243 10.73 22.58 1.64
CA CYS A 243 9.83 23.15 2.66
C CYS A 243 10.42 22.96 4.06
N TRP A 244 10.89 21.75 4.38
CA TRP A 244 11.53 21.46 5.65
C TRP A 244 12.81 22.31 5.86
N ASN A 245 13.68 22.41 4.85
CA ASN A 245 14.93 23.18 4.93
C ASN A 245 14.66 24.68 5.14
N ILE A 246 13.66 25.25 4.49
CA ILE A 246 13.26 26.64 4.65
C ILE A 246 12.77 26.87 6.08
N SER A 247 11.91 25.98 6.57
CA SER A 247 11.32 26.06 7.90
C SER A 247 12.36 26.00 9.02
N THR A 248 13.39 25.16 8.87
CA THR A 248 14.42 24.98 9.92
C THR A 248 15.55 25.99 9.88
N ARG A 249 15.87 26.57 8.71
CA ARG A 249 16.91 27.60 8.58
C ARG A 249 16.55 28.93 9.24
N SER A 250 15.28 29.23 9.32
CA SER A 250 14.81 30.50 9.83
C SER A 250 14.94 30.69 11.35
N GLY A 251 15.21 29.62 12.10
CA GLY A 251 15.50 29.69 13.55
C GLY A 251 14.40 30.30 14.44
N TYR A 252 13.27 30.65 13.89
CA TYR A 252 12.18 31.35 14.57
C TYR A 252 10.89 30.55 14.51
N ALA A 253 10.28 30.45 15.68
CA ALA A 253 8.88 30.08 15.79
C ALA A 253 8.03 31.15 15.16
N VAL A 254 7.14 30.77 14.31
CA VAL A 254 6.27 31.68 13.74
C VAL A 254 4.94 31.28 13.48
N ALA A 255 4.19 31.88 12.91
CA ALA A 255 3.79 33.14 12.40
C ALA A 255 2.39 33.50 12.75
N ALA A 256 2.17 34.70 12.92
CA ALA A 256 0.82 35.18 12.86
C ALA A 256 0.37 35.26 11.42
N CYS A 257 -0.54 34.41 11.00
CA CYS A 257 -1.32 34.67 9.79
C CYS A 257 -2.50 35.54 10.16
N SER A 258 -2.34 36.84 9.98
CA SER A 258 -3.44 37.80 9.96
C SER A 258 -3.56 38.31 8.54
N TYR A 259 -4.10 37.53 7.60
CA TYR A 259 -4.56 38.05 6.31
C TYR A 259 -5.60 37.13 5.69
N PRO A 260 -6.69 37.70 5.17
CA PRO A 260 -7.63 36.94 4.36
C PRO A 260 -6.94 36.47 3.06
N ILE A 261 -7.06 35.23 2.74
CA ILE A 261 -6.58 34.64 1.47
C ILE A 261 -7.55 35.09 0.37
N SER A 262 -7.51 36.36 0.03
CA SER A 262 -8.05 36.84 -1.24
C SER A 262 -6.97 37.69 -1.89
N ALA A 263 -6.48 37.18 -3.03
CA ALA A 263 -5.68 37.85 -4.05
C ALA A 263 -4.20 38.20 -3.76
N ARG A 264 -3.32 37.39 -4.35
CA ARG A 264 -2.17 37.82 -5.17
C ARG A 264 -1.06 38.66 -4.52
N LYS A 265 -0.68 38.43 -3.28
CA LYS A 265 0.70 38.77 -2.83
C LYS A 265 1.10 37.79 -1.74
N ILE A 266 2.11 36.98 -2.03
CA ILE A 266 2.78 36.13 -1.04
C ILE A 266 3.41 37.07 0.00
N PRO A 267 2.99 37.01 1.26
CA PRO A 267 3.66 37.81 2.30
C PRO A 267 5.06 37.25 2.57
N PRO A 268 6.01 38.08 3.01
CA PRO A 268 7.34 37.60 3.33
C PRO A 268 7.28 36.57 4.45
N LEU A 269 8.12 35.56 4.31
CA LEU A 269 8.31 34.36 5.13
C LEU A 269 7.82 34.50 6.56
N VAL A 270 6.88 33.63 6.81
CA VAL A 270 6.38 33.39 8.14
C VAL A 270 7.29 32.38 8.80
N ALA A 271 7.92 32.70 9.88
CA ALA A 271 8.87 31.91 10.61
C ALA A 271 8.21 30.69 11.30
N VAL A 272 8.86 29.55 11.34
CA VAL A 272 8.41 28.32 11.95
C VAL A 272 9.02 28.15 13.34
N ALA A 273 8.21 27.83 14.33
CA ALA A 273 8.72 27.50 15.66
C ALA A 273 9.38 26.12 15.62
N THR A 274 10.68 26.10 15.70
CA THR A 274 11.42 24.89 15.97
C THR A 274 11.49 24.70 17.48
N TYR A 275 10.68 23.81 18.03
CA TYR A 275 10.93 23.26 19.34
C TYR A 275 11.97 22.16 19.17
N ALA A 276 13.23 22.46 19.46
CA ALA A 276 14.23 21.44 19.70
C ALA A 276 13.82 20.72 20.98
N TYR A 277 13.33 19.49 20.87
CA TYR A 277 13.22 18.58 21.98
C TYR A 277 14.67 18.19 22.37
N ARG A 278 15.29 18.99 23.21
CA ARG A 278 16.49 18.57 23.94
C ARG A 278 16.05 17.44 24.85
N SER A 279 16.50 16.23 24.53
CA SER A 279 16.44 15.11 25.45
C SER A 279 16.97 15.56 26.80
N MET A 280 16.11 15.67 27.79
CA MET A 280 16.50 15.65 29.19
C MET A 280 16.96 14.21 29.51
N ASN A 281 18.18 13.90 29.16
CA ASN A 281 18.97 12.87 29.80
C ASN A 281 20.15 13.58 30.43
N HIS A 282 19.96 14.02 31.66
CA HIS A 282 21.07 14.10 32.62
C HIS A 282 20.53 13.88 34.03
N SER A 283 21.00 12.78 34.59
CA SER A 283 21.29 12.53 36.01
C SER A 283 20.11 12.51 36.99
N LEU A 284 19.73 11.33 37.36
CA LEU A 284 20.02 10.86 38.73
C LEU A 284 20.19 9.35 38.72
#